data_55e4455701b110a1990455fbaff54ebb
#
_entry.id   55e4455701b110a1990455fbaff54ebb
#
_cell.length_a   1.000
_cell.length_b   1.000
_cell.length_c   1.000
_cell.angle_alpha   90.00
_cell.angle_beta   90.00
_cell.angle_gamma   90.00
#
_symmetry.space_group_name_H-M   'P 1'
#
loop_
_entity.id
_entity.type
_entity.pdbx_description
1 polymer ?
#
loop_
_entity_poly.entity_id
_entity_poly.type
_entity_poly.pdbx_seq_one_letter_code
_entity_poly.pdbx_strand_id
1 'polypeptide(L)'
;MEELKLQTPVEAGRSKVSISLNDKLFILGSCFADNMGQKMIDLGFDVCVNPFGTIYNPVSVCNSIARLSSGIPFSEDECVPMGAGAGLICSFSHHTSFARRTDDEFLDVANAALKEAERRWKAATKVIITLGTAWI
;
A
#
# COMPACT_ATOMS: atom_id res chain seq x y z
N MET A 1 44.38 -14.21 -10.82
CA MET A 1 43.51 -13.20 -10.14
C MET A 1 42.08 -13.56 -10.42
N GLU A 2 41.33 -13.92 -9.41
CA GLU A 2 39.90 -14.09 -9.58
C GLU A 2 39.24 -12.72 -9.85
N GLU A 3 38.52 -12.65 -10.95
CA GLU A 3 37.78 -11.46 -11.34
C GLU A 3 36.65 -11.21 -10.30
N LEU A 4 36.70 -10.07 -9.65
CA LEU A 4 35.73 -9.69 -8.61
C LEU A 4 34.36 -9.52 -9.29
N LYS A 5 33.49 -10.49 -9.13
CA LYS A 5 32.09 -10.40 -9.61
C LYS A 5 31.32 -9.44 -8.74
N LEU A 6 31.11 -8.20 -9.21
CA LEU A 6 30.34 -7.15 -8.50
C LEU A 6 28.83 -7.25 -8.69
N GLN A 7 28.34 -8.22 -9.47
CA GLN A 7 26.93 -8.43 -9.75
C GLN A 7 26.58 -9.91 -9.68
N THR A 8 25.46 -10.21 -9.07
CA THR A 8 24.84 -11.54 -9.17
C THR A 8 23.71 -11.45 -10.21
N PRO A 9 23.89 -12.04 -11.40
CA PRO A 9 22.82 -12.07 -12.38
C PRO A 9 21.65 -12.91 -11.84
N VAL A 10 20.46 -12.34 -11.88
CA VAL A 10 19.22 -13.03 -11.54
C VAL A 10 18.46 -13.29 -12.84
N GLU A 11 18.25 -14.55 -13.16
CA GLU A 11 17.38 -14.92 -14.26
C GLU A 11 15.92 -14.87 -13.79
N ALA A 12 15.21 -13.86 -14.25
CA ALA A 12 13.76 -13.81 -14.06
C ALA A 12 13.12 -14.80 -15.05
N GLY A 13 12.51 -15.84 -14.53
CA GLY A 13 11.71 -16.76 -15.34
C GLY A 13 10.52 -16.06 -16.01
N ARG A 14 9.83 -16.75 -16.92
CA ARG A 14 8.58 -16.22 -17.50
C ARG A 14 7.46 -16.31 -16.49
N SER A 15 6.82 -15.18 -16.19
CA SER A 15 5.58 -15.14 -15.41
C SER A 15 4.43 -15.81 -16.18
N LYS A 16 3.58 -16.54 -15.46
CA LYS A 16 2.31 -17.06 -16.00
C LYS A 16 1.23 -15.97 -16.10
N VAL A 17 1.46 -14.83 -15.45
CA VAL A 17 0.57 -13.66 -15.44
C VAL A 17 1.13 -12.60 -16.37
N SER A 18 0.33 -12.15 -17.32
CA SER A 18 0.64 -11.01 -18.16
C SER A 18 -0.08 -9.75 -17.66
N ILE A 19 0.56 -8.61 -17.79
CA ILE A 19 0.01 -7.30 -17.45
C ILE A 19 -0.02 -6.46 -18.73
N SER A 20 -1.13 -5.78 -18.98
CA SER A 20 -1.33 -4.90 -20.12
C SER A 20 -1.82 -3.52 -19.69
N LEU A 21 -1.79 -2.55 -20.60
CA LEU A 21 -2.30 -1.19 -20.36
C LEU A 21 -3.83 -1.15 -20.13
N ASN A 22 -4.54 -2.21 -20.48
CA ASN A 22 -5.99 -2.33 -20.24
C ASN A 22 -6.31 -2.86 -18.83
N ASP A 23 -5.30 -3.34 -18.10
CA ASP A 23 -5.50 -3.82 -16.73
C ASP A 23 -5.66 -2.67 -15.75
N LYS A 24 -6.50 -2.88 -14.77
CA LYS A 24 -6.63 -2.02 -13.59
C LYS A 24 -5.87 -2.68 -12.45
N LEU A 25 -4.75 -2.09 -12.08
CA LEU A 25 -3.82 -2.67 -11.12
C LEU A 25 -4.05 -2.11 -9.72
N PHE A 26 -4.03 -3.00 -8.74
CA PHE A 26 -4.04 -2.63 -7.34
C PHE A 26 -2.79 -3.18 -6.66
N ILE A 27 -1.96 -2.31 -6.10
CA ILE A 27 -0.64 -2.68 -5.56
C ILE A 27 -0.60 -2.37 -4.07
N LEU A 28 -0.20 -3.35 -3.28
CA LEU A 28 0.04 -3.22 -1.84
C LEU A 28 1.45 -3.68 -1.51
N GLY A 29 2.15 -2.90 -0.71
CA GLY A 29 3.48 -3.28 -0.25
C GLY A 29 4.34 -2.12 0.26
N SER A 30 5.64 -2.36 0.28
CA SER A 30 6.65 -1.44 0.79
C SER A 30 6.91 -0.24 -0.14
N CYS A 31 7.93 0.54 0.19
CA CYS A 31 8.42 1.62 -0.68
C CYS A 31 8.83 1.12 -2.08
N PHE A 32 9.22 -0.15 -2.23
CA PHE A 32 9.43 -0.76 -3.54
C PHE A 32 8.13 -0.77 -4.36
N ALA A 33 7.00 -1.14 -3.75
CA ALA A 33 5.69 -1.11 -4.39
C ALA A 33 5.30 0.32 -4.81
N ASP A 34 5.55 1.32 -3.96
CA ASP A 34 5.32 2.72 -4.29
C ASP A 34 6.11 3.17 -5.52
N ASN A 35 7.42 2.88 -5.53
CA ASN A 35 8.29 3.26 -6.65
C ASN A 35 7.91 2.54 -7.95
N MET A 36 7.57 1.26 -7.88
CA MET A 36 7.12 0.50 -9.05
C MET A 36 5.77 0.98 -9.54
N GLY A 37 4.83 1.21 -8.62
CA GLY A 37 3.51 1.74 -8.94
C GLY A 37 3.60 3.10 -9.63
N GLN A 38 4.43 4.01 -9.13
CA GLN A 38 4.64 5.31 -9.74
C GLN A 38 5.22 5.20 -11.16
N LYS A 39 6.23 4.35 -11.35
CA LYS A 39 6.79 4.09 -12.69
C LYS A 39 5.75 3.54 -13.66
N MET A 40 4.88 2.66 -13.20
CA MET A 40 3.80 2.13 -14.02
C MET A 40 2.78 3.22 -14.39
N ILE A 41 2.43 4.10 -13.45
CA ILE A 41 1.57 5.28 -13.72
C ILE A 41 2.21 6.16 -14.79
N ASP A 42 3.50 6.46 -14.67
CA ASP A 42 4.25 7.27 -15.62
C ASP A 42 4.30 6.65 -17.04
N LEU A 43 4.21 5.32 -17.10
CA LEU A 43 4.11 4.56 -18.36
C LEU A 43 2.68 4.40 -18.89
N GLY A 44 1.69 4.97 -18.21
CA GLY A 44 0.29 5.00 -18.66
C GLY A 44 -0.57 3.84 -18.17
N PHE A 45 -0.09 3.03 -17.21
CA PHE A 45 -0.93 2.02 -16.56
C PHE A 45 -1.93 2.65 -15.58
N ASP A 46 -3.09 2.02 -15.45
CA ASP A 46 -4.10 2.39 -14.46
C ASP A 46 -3.78 1.68 -13.13
N VAL A 47 -3.17 2.40 -12.20
CA VAL A 47 -2.64 1.84 -10.93
C VAL A 47 -3.19 2.57 -9.73
N CYS A 48 -3.66 1.82 -8.74
CA CYS A 48 -3.84 2.26 -7.36
C CYS A 48 -2.78 1.58 -6.49
N VAL A 49 -1.91 2.35 -5.87
CA VAL A 49 -0.84 1.82 -5.03
C VAL A 49 -0.94 2.34 -3.61
N ASN A 50 -0.83 1.45 -2.64
CA ASN A 50 -0.74 1.74 -1.20
C ASN A 50 -1.72 2.83 -0.71
N PRO A 51 -3.03 2.62 -0.82
CA PRO A 51 -4.02 3.67 -0.51
C PRO A 51 -4.00 4.11 0.96
N PHE A 52 -3.45 3.31 1.86
CA PHE A 52 -3.25 3.64 3.28
C PHE A 52 -1.78 3.94 3.62
N GLY A 53 -0.96 4.12 2.61
CA GLY A 53 0.49 4.25 2.71
C GLY A 53 1.22 2.91 2.64
N THR A 54 2.55 2.96 2.73
CA THR A 54 3.40 1.76 2.63
C THR A 54 3.12 0.77 3.76
N ILE A 55 3.08 -0.51 3.41
CA ILE A 55 2.91 -1.63 4.34
C ILE A 55 3.95 -2.71 4.05
N TYR A 56 4.46 -3.35 5.11
CA TYR A 56 5.64 -4.20 5.00
C TYR A 56 5.39 -5.66 5.34
N ASN A 57 4.41 -5.97 6.17
CA ASN A 57 4.19 -7.30 6.71
C ASN A 57 2.86 -7.92 6.25
N PRO A 58 2.77 -9.27 6.25
CA PRO A 58 1.58 -9.97 5.78
C PRO A 58 0.30 -9.62 6.55
N VAL A 59 0.39 -9.39 7.85
CA VAL A 59 -0.80 -9.08 8.69
C VAL A 59 -1.40 -7.73 8.28
N SER A 60 -0.56 -6.71 8.10
CA SER A 60 -1.02 -5.40 7.63
C SER A 60 -1.63 -5.46 6.23
N VAL A 61 -1.07 -6.27 5.33
CA VAL A 61 -1.64 -6.52 4.00
C VAL A 61 -3.01 -7.18 4.11
N CYS A 62 -3.15 -8.24 4.92
CA CYS A 62 -4.42 -8.92 5.14
C CYS A 62 -5.48 -7.98 5.73
N ASN A 63 -5.10 -7.16 6.71
CA ASN A 63 -6.00 -6.18 7.33
C ASN A 63 -6.47 -5.13 6.32
N SER A 64 -5.56 -4.64 5.47
CA SER A 64 -5.90 -3.70 4.39
C SER A 64 -6.88 -4.32 3.39
N ILE A 65 -6.65 -5.56 2.98
CA ILE A 65 -7.55 -6.29 2.07
C ILE A 65 -8.93 -6.50 2.71
N ALA A 66 -8.98 -6.89 3.98
CA ALA A 66 -10.22 -7.06 4.71
C ALA A 66 -11.01 -5.74 4.79
N ARG A 67 -10.33 -4.64 5.06
CA ARG A 67 -10.94 -3.29 5.09
C ARG A 67 -11.50 -2.89 3.73
N LEU A 68 -10.72 -3.04 2.66
CA LEU A 68 -11.12 -2.75 1.29
C LEU A 68 -12.30 -3.61 0.83
N SER A 69 -12.35 -4.86 1.26
CA SER A 69 -13.41 -5.79 0.88
C SER A 69 -14.71 -5.54 1.65
N SER A 70 -14.60 -5.12 2.92
CA SER A 70 -15.78 -4.81 3.77
C SER A 70 -16.33 -3.42 3.52
N GLY A 71 -15.49 -2.45 3.16
CA GLY A 71 -15.84 -1.05 3.03
C GLY A 71 -16.25 -0.38 4.35
N ILE A 72 -16.01 -1.03 5.49
CA ILE A 72 -16.34 -0.47 6.82
C ILE A 72 -15.47 0.75 7.08
N PRO A 73 -16.05 1.95 7.36
CA PRO A 73 -15.27 3.14 7.66
C PRO A 73 -14.38 2.96 8.90
N PHE A 74 -13.30 3.72 8.94
CA PHE A 74 -12.49 3.88 10.15
C PHE A 74 -13.26 4.70 11.17
N SER A 75 -13.12 4.34 12.45
CA SER A 75 -13.83 4.96 13.58
C SER A 75 -12.86 5.53 14.63
N GLU A 76 -13.40 6.30 15.57
CA GLU A 76 -12.61 6.93 16.63
C GLU A 76 -11.81 5.92 17.47
N ASP A 77 -12.34 4.70 17.65
CA ASP A 77 -11.69 3.62 18.41
C ASP A 77 -10.34 3.19 17.79
N GLU A 78 -10.13 3.50 16.51
CA GLU A 78 -8.92 3.18 15.77
C GLU A 78 -7.92 4.35 15.76
N CYS A 79 -8.29 5.51 16.28
CA CYS A 79 -7.44 6.67 16.41
C CYS A 79 -6.41 6.46 17.53
N VAL A 80 -5.14 6.62 17.21
CA VAL A 80 -4.03 6.40 18.13
C VAL A 80 -3.15 7.65 18.18
N PRO A 81 -2.91 8.21 19.40
CA PRO A 81 -1.91 9.28 19.55
C PRO A 81 -0.53 8.81 19.15
N MET A 82 0.16 9.58 18.31
CA MET A 82 1.52 9.29 17.90
C MET A 82 2.50 9.82 18.93
N GLY A 83 3.23 8.93 19.59
CA GLY A 83 4.39 9.25 20.44
C GLY A 83 4.22 10.39 21.46
N ALA A 84 4.98 10.37 22.52
CA ALA A 84 4.91 11.43 23.53
C ALA A 84 5.31 12.79 22.94
N GLY A 85 4.36 13.74 22.91
CA GLY A 85 4.62 15.12 22.52
C GLY A 85 4.46 15.45 21.03
N ALA A 86 4.13 14.49 20.16
CA ALA A 86 3.93 14.75 18.73
C ALA A 86 2.64 15.55 18.44
N GLY A 87 1.59 15.43 19.29
CA GLY A 87 0.31 16.11 19.11
C GLY A 87 -0.39 15.72 17.82
N LEU A 88 -0.15 14.50 17.34
CA LEU A 88 -0.69 13.96 16.11
C LEU A 88 -1.45 12.66 16.37
N ILE A 89 -2.48 12.44 15.59
CA ILE A 89 -3.33 11.24 15.61
C ILE A 89 -3.14 10.48 14.30
N CYS A 90 -3.02 9.17 14.39
CA CYS A 90 -2.97 8.25 13.25
C CYS A 90 -3.70 6.95 13.60
N SER A 91 -3.50 5.88 12.87
CA SER A 91 -3.93 4.53 13.22
C SER A 91 -2.86 3.50 12.89
N PHE A 92 -2.98 2.29 13.43
CA PHE A 92 -2.10 1.17 13.07
C PHE A 92 -2.30 0.66 11.64
N SER A 93 -3.38 1.08 10.97
CA SER A 93 -3.69 0.71 9.59
C SER A 93 -3.10 1.66 8.56
N HIS A 94 -2.50 2.78 8.97
CA HIS A 94 -2.04 3.83 8.07
C HIS A 94 -0.57 4.16 8.27
N HIS A 95 0.07 4.57 7.19
CA HIS A 95 1.38 5.19 7.26
C HIS A 95 1.29 6.57 7.95
N THR A 96 2.37 6.99 8.59
CA THR A 96 2.43 8.25 9.36
C THR A 96 2.13 9.52 8.55
N SER A 97 2.19 9.45 7.23
CA SER A 97 1.77 10.54 6.33
C SER A 97 0.28 10.90 6.45
N PHE A 98 -0.54 9.98 6.98
CA PHE A 98 -1.95 10.23 7.27
C PHE A 98 -2.19 10.98 8.57
N ALA A 99 -1.18 11.10 9.44
CA ALA A 99 -1.32 11.71 10.75
C ALA A 99 -1.89 13.15 10.67
N ARG A 100 -2.80 13.47 11.56
CA ARG A 100 -3.47 14.77 11.68
C ARG A 100 -3.49 15.22 13.14
N ARG A 101 -3.90 16.45 13.39
CA ARG A 101 -3.92 17.02 14.74
C ARG A 101 -5.10 16.58 15.58
N THR A 102 -6.21 16.21 14.93
CA THR A 102 -7.43 15.77 15.58
C THR A 102 -7.92 14.46 14.99
N ASP A 103 -8.75 13.73 15.75
CA ASP A 103 -9.41 12.51 15.29
C ASP A 103 -10.28 12.78 14.06
N ASP A 104 -11.06 13.86 14.08
CA ASP A 104 -11.93 14.25 12.97
C ASP A 104 -11.14 14.47 11.68
N GLU A 105 -10.06 15.26 11.74
CA GLU A 105 -9.21 15.50 10.57
C GLU A 105 -8.57 14.22 10.05
N PHE A 106 -8.16 13.32 10.95
CA PHE A 106 -7.60 12.02 10.56
C PHE A 106 -8.67 11.14 9.91
N LEU A 107 -9.84 11.01 10.52
CA LEU A 107 -10.94 10.19 10.01
C LEU A 107 -11.47 10.68 8.67
N ASP A 108 -11.54 12.00 8.46
CA ASP A 108 -11.92 12.59 7.17
C ASP A 108 -10.96 12.14 6.06
N VAL A 109 -9.66 12.23 6.29
CA VAL A 109 -8.65 11.84 5.29
C VAL A 109 -8.62 10.32 5.10
N ALA A 110 -8.66 9.56 6.19
CA ALA A 110 -8.61 8.09 6.15
C ALA A 110 -9.83 7.50 5.43
N ASN A 111 -11.04 8.01 5.73
CA ASN A 111 -12.28 7.53 5.13
C ASN A 111 -12.45 8.01 3.68
N ALA A 112 -11.95 9.19 3.33
CA ALA A 112 -11.89 9.62 1.93
C ALA A 112 -10.97 8.71 1.11
N ALA A 113 -9.79 8.37 1.65
CA ALA A 113 -8.87 7.43 1.02
C ALA A 113 -9.48 6.03 0.90
N LEU A 114 -10.16 5.54 1.93
CA LEU A 114 -10.86 4.25 1.89
C LEU A 114 -11.92 4.20 0.80
N LYS A 115 -12.75 5.23 0.70
CA LYS A 115 -13.83 5.28 -0.31
C LYS A 115 -13.29 5.21 -1.73
N GLU A 116 -12.24 5.93 -2.04
CA GLU A 116 -11.60 5.88 -3.36
C GLU A 116 -10.89 4.54 -3.57
N ALA A 117 -10.17 4.04 -2.56
CA ALA A 117 -9.49 2.76 -2.61
C ALA A 117 -10.46 1.58 -2.80
N GLU A 118 -11.60 1.58 -2.13
CA GLU A 118 -12.66 0.58 -2.28
C GLU A 118 -13.20 0.54 -3.72
N ARG A 119 -13.44 1.71 -4.30
CA ARG A 119 -13.86 1.82 -5.70
C ARG A 119 -12.83 1.20 -6.64
N ARG A 120 -11.55 1.49 -6.41
CA ARG A 120 -10.42 0.97 -7.18
C ARG A 120 -10.22 -0.53 -6.97
N TRP A 121 -10.40 -1.00 -5.72
CA TRP A 121 -10.32 -2.42 -5.36
C TRP A 121 -11.36 -3.26 -6.08
N LYS A 122 -12.62 -2.82 -6.08
CA LYS A 122 -13.72 -3.50 -6.77
C LYS A 122 -13.56 -3.54 -8.29
N ALA A 123 -12.88 -2.56 -8.86
CA ALA A 123 -12.63 -2.47 -10.28
C ALA A 123 -11.32 -3.17 -10.72
N ALA A 124 -10.47 -3.59 -9.79
CA ALA A 124 -9.16 -4.16 -10.10
C ALA A 124 -9.27 -5.47 -10.87
N THR A 125 -8.48 -5.58 -11.93
CA THR A 125 -8.34 -6.82 -12.70
C THR A 125 -7.17 -7.67 -12.22
N LYS A 126 -6.18 -7.04 -11.61
CA LYS A 126 -4.98 -7.70 -11.05
C LYS A 126 -4.53 -7.01 -9.77
N VAL A 127 -4.08 -7.82 -8.83
CA VAL A 127 -3.52 -7.37 -7.56
C VAL A 127 -2.06 -7.80 -7.49
N ILE A 128 -1.20 -6.88 -7.09
CA ILE A 128 0.23 -7.13 -6.88
C ILE A 128 0.52 -6.86 -5.39
N ILE A 129 1.12 -7.83 -4.72
CA ILE A 129 1.51 -7.73 -3.32
C ILE A 129 3.01 -7.94 -3.22
N THR A 130 3.70 -7.01 -2.57
CA THR A 130 5.11 -7.13 -2.25
C THR A 130 5.29 -7.15 -0.73
N LEU A 131 5.95 -8.18 -0.23
CA LEU A 131 6.22 -8.36 1.19
C LEU A 131 7.70 -8.03 1.45
N GLY A 132 7.97 -6.97 2.20
CA GLY A 132 9.32 -6.52 2.47
C GLY A 132 9.96 -7.24 3.66
N THR A 133 9.20 -7.47 4.72
CA THR A 133 9.59 -8.24 5.90
C THR A 133 8.43 -9.12 6.36
N ALA A 134 8.76 -10.27 6.94
CA ALA A 134 7.77 -11.20 7.50
C ALA A 134 7.61 -11.05 9.03
N TRP A 135 8.26 -10.06 9.63
CA TRP A 135 8.15 -9.78 11.07
C TRP A 135 6.80 -9.14 11.38
N ILE A 136 6.13 -9.66 12.37
CA ILE A 136 4.83 -9.23 12.91
C ILE A 136 4.95 -8.94 14.40
#